data_bae1a188132aad6cab30e9f361852be8
#
_entry.id   bae1a188132aad6cab30e9f361852be8
#
_cell.length_a   1.000
_cell.length_b   1.000
_cell.length_c   1.000
_cell.angle_alpha   90.00
_cell.angle_beta   90.00
_cell.angle_gamma   90.00
#
_symmetry.space_group_name_H-M   'P 1'
#
loop_
_entity.id
_entity.type
_entity.pdbx_description
1 polymer ?
#
loop_
_entity_poly.entity_id
_entity_poly.type
_entity_poly.pdbx_seq_one_letter_code
_entity_poly.pdbx_strand_id
1 'polypeptide(L)'
;MPAAPRVRFAPSPTGELHLGGARTALFNYLFTKKRGGKYFLRIEDTDIQRSKQEFVDQICYSLEWLGLKWDEPIVYQSKRRDHHHNAARQLLKAGGAYRCFCTVEELALERDEAAKEKKLYRYS
;
A
#
# COMPACT_ATOMS: atom_id res chain seq x y z
N MET A 1 -13.27 26.29 -8.67
CA MET A 1 -13.58 24.87 -9.02
C MET A 1 -12.72 23.96 -8.15
N PRO A 2 -13.20 22.81 -7.65
CA PRO A 2 -12.35 21.91 -6.91
C PRO A 2 -11.21 21.40 -7.80
N ALA A 3 -10.02 21.21 -7.21
CA ALA A 3 -8.86 20.70 -7.93
C ALA A 3 -9.15 19.33 -8.55
N ALA A 4 -8.62 19.07 -9.74
CA ALA A 4 -8.75 17.77 -10.40
C ALA A 4 -8.21 16.63 -9.50
N PRO A 5 -8.93 15.53 -9.32
CA PRO A 5 -8.55 14.49 -8.37
C PRO A 5 -7.27 13.79 -8.83
N ARG A 6 -6.42 13.45 -7.85
CA ARG A 6 -5.26 12.58 -8.03
C ARG A 6 -5.50 11.30 -7.24
N VAL A 7 -5.71 10.20 -7.93
CA VAL A 7 -6.03 8.91 -7.30
C VAL A 7 -5.01 7.84 -7.69
N ARG A 8 -4.91 6.79 -6.91
CA ARG A 8 -3.98 5.69 -7.17
C ARG A 8 -4.61 4.33 -6.98
N PHE A 9 -4.11 3.36 -7.71
CA PHE A 9 -4.15 1.95 -7.36
C PHE A 9 -2.80 1.57 -6.77
N ALA A 10 -2.79 0.81 -5.67
CA ALA A 10 -1.58 0.53 -4.93
C ALA A 10 -1.49 -0.95 -4.51
N PRO A 11 -1.23 -1.85 -5.48
CA PRO A 11 -1.11 -3.27 -5.21
C PRO A 11 0.22 -3.63 -4.57
N SER A 12 0.21 -4.67 -3.71
CA SER A 12 1.42 -5.34 -3.24
C SER A 12 1.75 -6.50 -4.19
N PRO A 13 2.99 -6.60 -4.70
CA PRO A 13 3.39 -7.61 -5.68
C PRO A 13 3.76 -8.93 -4.99
N THR A 14 2.86 -9.43 -4.13
CA THR A 14 3.01 -10.70 -3.37
C THR A 14 2.23 -11.85 -4.00
N GLY A 15 1.63 -11.62 -5.16
CA GLY A 15 0.85 -12.53 -5.97
C GLY A 15 0.30 -11.84 -7.22
N GLU A 16 -0.41 -12.60 -8.03
CA GLU A 16 -1.04 -12.10 -9.26
C GLU A 16 -2.20 -11.13 -8.97
N LEU A 17 -2.53 -10.30 -9.97
CA LEU A 17 -3.69 -9.41 -9.89
C LEU A 17 -4.98 -10.23 -9.90
N HIS A 18 -5.69 -10.25 -8.78
CA HIS A 18 -7.01 -10.89 -8.71
C HIS A 18 -8.15 -9.92 -9.06
N LEU A 19 -9.32 -10.48 -9.33
CA LEU A 19 -10.51 -9.71 -9.77
C LEU A 19 -10.88 -8.56 -8.83
N GLY A 20 -10.72 -8.72 -7.51
CA GLY A 20 -10.95 -7.64 -6.55
C GLY A 20 -9.99 -6.46 -6.72
N GLY A 21 -8.72 -6.74 -7.01
CA GLY A 21 -7.72 -5.73 -7.34
C GLY A 21 -8.06 -5.01 -8.64
N ALA A 22 -8.39 -5.74 -9.69
CA ALA A 22 -8.81 -5.20 -10.98
C ALA A 22 -10.04 -4.29 -10.86
N ARG A 23 -11.04 -4.70 -10.08
CA ARG A 23 -12.23 -3.89 -9.78
C ARG A 23 -11.84 -2.58 -9.08
N THR A 24 -10.98 -2.63 -8.07
CA THR A 24 -10.51 -1.43 -7.37
C THR A 24 -9.78 -0.47 -8.31
N ALA A 25 -8.90 -0.99 -9.15
CA ALA A 25 -8.20 -0.22 -10.18
C ALA A 25 -9.20 0.46 -11.14
N LEU A 26 -10.18 -0.30 -11.64
CA LEU A 26 -11.22 0.20 -12.54
C LEU A 26 -12.02 1.36 -11.94
N PHE A 27 -12.49 1.24 -10.69
CA PHE A 27 -13.23 2.33 -10.04
C PHE A 27 -12.39 3.61 -9.91
N ASN A 28 -11.13 3.49 -9.50
CA ASN A 28 -10.21 4.62 -9.41
C ASN A 28 -10.00 5.26 -10.79
N TYR A 29 -9.79 4.44 -11.82
CA TYR A 29 -9.60 4.90 -13.19
C TYR A 29 -10.81 5.66 -13.72
N LEU A 30 -12.02 5.07 -13.63
CA LEU A 30 -13.26 5.68 -14.09
C LEU A 30 -13.58 6.98 -13.35
N PHE A 31 -13.40 6.99 -12.03
CA PHE A 31 -13.58 8.21 -11.23
C PHE A 31 -12.66 9.34 -11.73
N THR A 32 -11.40 9.00 -11.99
CA THR A 32 -10.40 9.97 -12.47
C THR A 32 -10.78 10.50 -13.85
N LYS A 33 -11.11 9.61 -14.79
CA LYS A 33 -11.48 10.01 -16.17
C LYS A 33 -12.74 10.88 -16.17
N LYS A 34 -13.75 10.54 -15.38
CA LYS A 34 -14.98 11.34 -15.24
C LYS A 34 -14.72 12.75 -14.70
N ARG A 35 -13.69 12.94 -13.88
CA ARG A 35 -13.40 14.21 -13.20
C ARG A 35 -12.22 14.99 -13.81
N GLY A 36 -11.66 14.54 -14.93
CA GLY A 36 -10.49 15.16 -15.56
C GLY A 36 -9.23 15.13 -14.66
N GLY A 37 -9.12 14.12 -13.82
CA GLY A 37 -8.02 13.95 -12.88
C GLY A 37 -6.88 13.08 -13.44
N LYS A 38 -5.97 12.64 -12.54
CA LYS A 38 -4.85 11.76 -12.85
C LYS A 38 -4.91 10.47 -12.06
N TYR A 39 -4.65 9.35 -12.73
CA TYR A 39 -4.61 8.01 -12.17
C TYR A 39 -3.16 7.51 -12.09
N PHE A 40 -2.75 7.01 -10.92
CA PHE A 40 -1.38 6.58 -10.63
C PHE A 40 -1.33 5.10 -10.27
N LEU A 41 -0.18 4.48 -10.56
CA LEU A 41 0.16 3.15 -10.07
C LEU A 41 1.30 3.26 -9.05
N ARG A 42 1.09 2.71 -7.84
CA ARG A 42 2.13 2.58 -6.81
C ARG A 42 2.27 1.11 -6.43
N ILE A 43 3.45 0.57 -6.61
CA ILE A 43 3.77 -0.79 -6.16
C ILE A 43 4.18 -0.73 -4.69
N GLU A 44 3.45 -1.46 -3.85
CA GLU A 44 3.72 -1.56 -2.40
C GLU A 44 4.60 -2.79 -2.12
N ASP A 45 5.86 -2.69 -2.46
CA ASP A 45 6.90 -3.72 -2.44
C ASP A 45 7.73 -3.73 -1.13
N THR A 46 7.08 -3.45 0.00
CA THR A 46 7.75 -3.38 1.31
C THR A 46 7.98 -4.75 1.94
N ASP A 47 7.23 -5.76 1.57
CA ASP A 47 7.44 -7.16 1.97
C ASP A 47 8.48 -7.81 1.06
N ILE A 48 9.76 -7.69 1.44
CA ILE A 48 10.90 -8.15 0.62
C ILE A 48 10.86 -9.66 0.37
N GLN A 49 10.32 -10.45 1.31
CA GLN A 49 10.28 -11.90 1.18
C GLN A 49 9.26 -12.38 0.16
N ARG A 50 8.11 -11.71 0.07
CA ARG A 50 7.01 -12.11 -0.82
C ARG A 50 6.90 -11.29 -2.09
N SER A 51 7.51 -10.10 -2.13
CA SER A 51 7.49 -9.25 -3.34
C SER A 51 8.42 -9.80 -4.41
N LYS A 52 7.89 -9.98 -5.62
CA LYS A 52 8.64 -10.48 -6.76
C LYS A 52 8.41 -9.61 -7.98
N GLN A 53 9.45 -9.44 -8.81
CA GLN A 53 9.36 -8.66 -10.05
C GLN A 53 8.36 -9.26 -11.02
N GLU A 54 8.27 -10.58 -11.11
CA GLU A 54 7.31 -11.30 -11.96
C GLU A 54 5.84 -10.89 -11.67
N PHE A 55 5.50 -10.65 -10.40
CA PHE A 55 4.17 -10.18 -10.03
C PHE A 55 3.96 -8.70 -10.39
N VAL A 56 4.99 -7.86 -10.30
CA VAL A 56 4.92 -6.48 -10.78
C VAL A 56 4.60 -6.46 -12.27
N ASP A 57 5.33 -7.25 -13.05
CA ASP A 57 5.19 -7.33 -14.51
C ASP A 57 3.79 -7.85 -14.89
N GLN A 58 3.31 -8.87 -14.19
CA GLN A 58 1.97 -9.43 -14.38
C GLN A 58 0.87 -8.41 -14.04
N ILE A 59 1.01 -7.67 -12.92
CA ILE A 59 0.06 -6.62 -12.54
C ILE A 59 0.01 -5.53 -13.62
N CYS A 60 1.16 -5.06 -14.08
CA CYS A 60 1.24 -4.05 -15.14
C CYS A 60 0.59 -4.54 -16.44
N TYR A 61 0.95 -5.74 -16.88
CA TYR A 61 0.37 -6.36 -18.07
C TYR A 61 -1.16 -6.48 -17.97
N SER A 62 -1.67 -6.96 -16.85
CA SER A 62 -3.11 -7.12 -16.65
C SER A 62 -3.86 -5.80 -16.65
N LEU A 63 -3.30 -4.75 -16.02
CA LEU A 63 -3.89 -3.41 -16.04
C LEU A 63 -3.89 -2.81 -17.45
N GLU A 64 -2.82 -2.97 -18.21
CA GLU A 64 -2.73 -2.52 -19.60
C GLU A 64 -3.72 -3.26 -20.50
N TRP A 65 -3.83 -4.59 -20.34
CA TRP A 65 -4.80 -5.43 -21.06
C TRP A 65 -6.24 -4.97 -20.79
N LEU A 66 -6.56 -4.57 -19.55
CA LEU A 66 -7.84 -4.00 -19.16
C LEU A 66 -8.03 -2.54 -19.66
N GLY A 67 -7.03 -1.93 -20.28
CA GLY A 67 -7.07 -0.52 -20.70
C GLY A 67 -6.92 0.49 -19.57
N LEU A 68 -6.50 0.07 -18.38
CA LEU A 68 -6.37 0.89 -17.17
C LEU A 68 -4.98 1.53 -17.09
N LYS A 69 -4.62 2.32 -18.09
CA LYS A 69 -3.30 2.98 -18.17
C LYS A 69 -3.19 4.11 -17.16
N TRP A 70 -2.05 4.18 -16.48
CA TRP A 70 -1.69 5.23 -15.52
C TRP A 70 -0.98 6.40 -16.20
N ASP A 71 -1.10 7.59 -15.60
CA ASP A 71 -0.73 8.86 -16.25
C ASP A 71 0.72 9.31 -15.97
N GLU A 72 1.44 8.71 -15.00
CA GLU A 72 2.82 9.08 -14.63
C GLU A 72 3.66 7.82 -14.34
N PRO A 73 5.00 7.89 -14.27
CA PRO A 73 5.85 6.75 -13.95
C PRO A 73 5.43 6.02 -12.67
N ILE A 74 5.59 4.69 -12.66
CA ILE A 74 5.27 3.85 -11.50
C ILE A 74 6.10 4.27 -10.30
N VAL A 75 5.43 4.43 -9.15
CA VAL A 75 6.08 4.69 -7.86
C VAL A 75 6.29 3.37 -7.13
N TYR A 76 7.52 3.04 -6.80
CA TYR A 76 7.87 1.91 -5.93
C TYR A 76 8.04 2.39 -4.50
N GLN A 77 7.32 1.81 -3.56
CA GLN A 77 7.36 2.23 -2.16
C GLN A 77 8.73 1.96 -1.52
N SER A 78 9.37 0.84 -1.85
CA SER A 78 10.73 0.50 -1.39
C SER A 78 11.78 1.57 -1.75
N LYS A 79 11.64 2.18 -2.93
CA LYS A 79 12.56 3.25 -3.41
C LYS A 79 12.35 4.59 -2.70
N ARG A 80 11.35 4.70 -1.82
CA ARG A 80 11.04 5.92 -1.05
C ARG A 80 11.35 5.79 0.44
N ARG A 81 12.17 4.83 0.82
CA ARG A 81 12.52 4.55 2.23
C ARG A 81 13.00 5.81 2.97
N ASP A 82 13.86 6.62 2.37
CA ASP A 82 14.38 7.82 3.01
C ASP A 82 13.30 8.86 3.33
N HIS A 83 12.31 9.02 2.43
CA HIS A 83 11.16 9.89 2.68
C HIS A 83 10.34 9.39 3.87
N HIS A 84 10.08 8.08 3.94
CA HIS A 84 9.33 7.47 5.05
C HIS A 84 10.09 7.59 6.37
N HIS A 85 11.42 7.32 6.37
CA HIS A 85 12.27 7.48 7.56
C HIS A 85 12.31 8.94 8.05
N ASN A 86 12.42 9.90 7.13
CA ASN A 86 12.42 11.31 7.49
C ASN A 86 11.08 11.74 8.09
N ALA A 87 9.96 11.32 7.50
CA ALA A 87 8.63 11.59 8.05
C ALA A 87 8.44 10.96 9.44
N ALA A 88 8.86 9.72 9.63
CA ALA A 88 8.83 9.04 10.93
C ALA A 88 9.65 9.78 12.00
N ARG A 89 10.86 10.25 11.63
CA ARG A 89 11.69 11.06 12.56
C ARG A 89 11.03 12.39 12.92
N GLN A 90 10.37 13.05 11.96
CA GLN A 90 9.62 14.28 12.22
C GLN A 90 8.44 14.02 13.19
N LEU A 91 7.68 12.94 12.98
CA LEU A 91 6.61 12.55 13.89
C LEU A 91 7.13 12.25 15.30
N LEU A 92 8.24 11.51 15.41
CA LEU A 92 8.88 11.23 16.69
C LEU A 92 9.31 12.53 17.40
N LYS A 93 9.93 13.46 16.68
CA LYS A 93 10.36 14.75 17.22
C LYS A 93 9.17 15.61 17.66
N ALA A 94 8.05 15.53 16.96
CA ALA A 94 6.82 16.27 17.27
C ALA A 94 5.94 15.61 18.33
N GLY A 95 6.34 14.45 18.91
CA GLY A 95 5.54 13.70 19.87
C GLY A 95 4.35 12.95 19.27
N GLY A 96 4.23 12.91 17.93
CA GLY A 96 3.18 12.18 17.21
C GLY A 96 3.49 10.68 16.99
N ALA A 97 4.66 10.23 17.43
CA ALA A 97 5.07 8.82 17.40
C ALA A 97 5.97 8.52 18.60
N TYR A 98 6.09 7.24 18.93
CA TYR A 98 7.02 6.77 19.97
C TYR A 98 7.80 5.55 19.50
N ARG A 99 8.90 5.23 20.18
CA ARG A 99 9.67 4.03 19.91
C ARG A 99 9.09 2.84 20.66
N CYS A 100 8.82 1.76 19.92
CA CYS A 100 8.45 0.47 20.49
C CYS A 100 9.68 -0.42 20.60
N PHE A 101 9.81 -1.13 21.71
CA PHE A 101 10.90 -2.06 22.00
C PHE A 101 10.40 -3.50 22.22
N CYS A 102 9.10 -3.75 22.02
CA CYS A 102 8.55 -5.11 22.10
C CYS A 102 9.18 -6.01 21.03
N THR A 103 9.54 -7.20 21.43
CA THR A 103 10.02 -8.24 20.51
C THR A 103 8.86 -8.86 19.73
N VAL A 104 9.19 -9.57 18.65
CA VAL A 104 8.18 -10.29 17.85
C VAL A 104 7.49 -11.36 18.70
N GLU A 105 8.28 -12.03 19.58
CA GLU A 105 7.82 -13.07 20.50
C GLU A 105 6.85 -12.53 21.53
N GLU A 106 7.14 -11.39 22.15
CA GLU A 106 6.24 -10.71 23.10
C GLU A 106 4.91 -10.36 22.44
N LEU A 107 4.94 -9.77 21.24
CA LEU A 107 3.73 -9.42 20.49
C LEU A 107 2.93 -10.66 20.06
N ALA A 108 3.59 -11.79 19.77
CA ALA A 108 2.93 -13.03 19.45
C ALA A 108 2.20 -13.60 20.67
N LEU A 109 2.85 -13.63 21.84
CA LEU A 109 2.25 -14.08 23.11
C LEU A 109 1.01 -13.26 23.46
N GLU A 110 1.09 -11.94 23.41
CA GLU A 110 -0.06 -11.05 23.67
C GLU A 110 -1.26 -11.32 22.74
N ARG A 111 -0.98 -11.58 21.44
CA ARG A 111 -2.03 -11.92 20.46
C ARG A 111 -2.68 -13.26 20.78
N ASP A 112 -1.88 -14.26 21.16
CA ASP A 112 -2.36 -15.59 21.50
C ASP A 112 -3.21 -15.55 22.79
N GLU A 113 -2.81 -14.79 23.79
CA GLU A 113 -3.58 -14.58 25.02
C GLU A 113 -4.91 -13.89 24.72
N ALA A 114 -4.90 -12.81 23.95
CA ALA A 114 -6.12 -12.12 23.53
C ALA A 114 -7.07 -13.06 22.75
N ALA A 115 -6.51 -13.92 21.88
CA ALA A 115 -7.29 -14.88 21.12
C ALA A 115 -7.94 -15.95 22.03
N LYS A 116 -7.22 -16.47 23.05
CA LYS A 116 -7.76 -17.42 24.06
C LYS A 116 -8.92 -16.79 24.83
N GLU A 117 -8.83 -15.51 25.16
CA GLU A 117 -9.87 -14.76 25.85
C GLU A 117 -11.00 -14.26 24.91
N LYS A 118 -10.93 -14.58 23.60
CA LYS A 118 -11.84 -14.08 22.56
C LYS A 118 -11.94 -12.55 22.50
N LYS A 119 -10.87 -11.87 22.87
CA LYS A 119 -10.73 -10.41 22.81
C LYS A 119 -10.05 -9.99 21.52
N LEU A 120 -10.44 -8.81 21.00
CA LEU A 120 -9.71 -8.19 19.91
C LEU A 120 -8.36 -7.68 20.43
N TYR A 121 -7.26 -8.23 19.92
CA TYR A 121 -5.94 -7.71 20.22
C TYR A 121 -5.81 -6.25 19.74
N ARG A 122 -5.39 -5.38 20.63
CA ARG A 122 -5.01 -4.00 20.30
C ARG A 122 -3.63 -3.75 20.88
N TYR A 123 -2.73 -3.29 20.05
CA TYR A 123 -1.43 -2.82 20.50
C TYR A 123 -1.62 -1.53 21.31
N SER A 124 -1.12 -1.49 22.53
CA SER A 124 -1.25 -0.36 23.47
C SER A 124 0.11 0.23 23.82
#